data_4bbcbc228792e33a538a8b776e722af2
#
_entry.id   4bbcbc228792e33a538a8b776e722af2
#
_cell.length_a   1.000
_cell.length_b   1.000
_cell.length_c   1.000
_cell.angle_alpha   90.00
_cell.angle_beta   90.00
_cell.angle_gamma   90.00
#
_symmetry.space_group_name_H-M   'P 1'
#
loop_
_entity.id
_entity.type
_entity.pdbx_description
1 polymer ?
#
loop_
_entity_poly.entity_id
_entity_poly.type
_entity_poly.pdbx_seq_one_letter_code
_entity_poly.pdbx_strand_id
1 'polypeptide(L)'
;MAWIIVDIGDRDWSKLAYQFGHELGHVMANSWQPHAKPGPPCQWLEEAMVEAFSLRGLGRLAESWKQNPPFAGDNAFGNAIAQYRQNIVKNYTALADQQGLTKNAAAWFSGHRREIEIPGLNSFAQAASVSILAEYERVPSCVEALGALNRWPGRTGVPINDYFHQWEASCAELQASPALPKYLQGMLGIA
;
A
#
# COMPACT_ATOMS: atom_id res chain seq x y z
N MET A 1 9.87 9.03 17.94
CA MET A 1 10.09 7.57 17.97
C MET A 1 8.84 6.92 17.40
N ALA A 2 8.98 6.07 16.40
CA ALA A 2 7.87 5.30 15.82
C ALA A 2 7.72 3.97 16.56
N TRP A 3 6.48 3.54 16.79
CA TRP A 3 6.14 2.26 17.39
C TRP A 3 5.31 1.47 16.38
N ILE A 4 5.63 0.21 16.17
CA ILE A 4 4.82 -0.72 15.39
C ILE A 4 4.13 -1.65 16.38
N ILE A 5 2.78 -1.62 16.36
CA ILE A 5 1.94 -2.45 17.22
C ILE A 5 1.18 -3.41 16.31
N VAL A 6 1.29 -4.71 16.57
CA VAL A 6 0.61 -5.77 15.81
C VAL A 6 -0.30 -6.57 16.73
N ASP A 7 -1.46 -6.97 16.22
CA ASP A 7 -2.44 -7.82 16.90
C ASP A 7 -2.47 -9.19 16.23
N ILE A 8 -1.81 -10.16 16.86
CA ILE A 8 -1.64 -11.52 16.34
C ILE A 8 -2.01 -12.56 17.38
N GLY A 9 -2.57 -13.67 16.92
CA GLY A 9 -2.75 -14.86 17.74
C GLY A 9 -1.50 -15.72 17.80
N ASP A 10 -1.54 -16.76 18.63
CA ASP A 10 -0.47 -17.75 18.73
C ASP A 10 -0.20 -18.40 17.36
N ARG A 11 1.06 -18.41 16.93
CA ARG A 11 1.52 -19.03 15.68
C ARG A 11 1.03 -18.41 14.38
N ASP A 12 0.47 -17.20 14.41
CA ASP A 12 0.01 -16.46 13.22
C ASP A 12 1.18 -15.74 12.50
N TRP A 13 2.26 -16.45 12.19
CA TRP A 13 3.50 -15.87 11.67
C TRP A 13 3.31 -15.14 10.32
N SER A 14 2.47 -15.68 9.43
CA SER A 14 2.19 -15.01 8.15
C SER A 14 1.40 -13.72 8.36
N LYS A 15 0.46 -13.71 9.31
CA LYS A 15 -0.28 -12.51 9.72
C LYS A 15 0.65 -11.49 10.39
N LEU A 16 1.58 -11.97 11.25
CA LEU A 16 2.61 -11.10 11.84
C LEU A 16 3.42 -10.37 10.75
N ALA A 17 3.96 -11.11 9.79
CA ALA A 17 4.75 -10.53 8.71
C ALA A 17 3.94 -9.54 7.88
N TYR A 18 2.67 -9.86 7.62
CA TYR A 18 1.75 -8.98 6.92
C TYR A 18 1.45 -7.69 7.70
N GLN A 19 1.02 -7.79 8.95
CA GLN A 19 0.72 -6.60 9.77
C GLN A 19 1.96 -5.74 10.02
N PHE A 20 3.11 -6.39 10.31
CA PHE A 20 4.36 -5.66 10.45
C PHE A 20 4.72 -4.89 9.16
N GLY A 21 4.56 -5.52 7.99
CA GLY A 21 4.80 -4.87 6.71
C GLY A 21 3.87 -3.69 6.45
N HIS A 22 2.59 -3.79 6.85
CA HIS A 22 1.60 -2.72 6.75
C HIS A 22 2.00 -1.52 7.62
N GLU A 23 2.23 -1.74 8.90
CA GLU A 23 2.63 -0.69 9.85
C GLU A 23 4.00 -0.08 9.49
N LEU A 24 4.94 -0.90 9.03
CA LEU A 24 6.21 -0.40 8.50
C LEU A 24 5.99 0.51 7.29
N GLY A 25 5.02 0.20 6.44
CA GLY A 25 4.61 1.06 5.33
C GLY A 25 4.20 2.45 5.79
N HIS A 26 3.41 2.58 6.85
CA HIS A 26 3.06 3.88 7.46
C HIS A 26 4.29 4.62 8.02
N VAL A 27 5.22 3.90 8.62
CA VAL A 27 6.50 4.49 9.07
C VAL A 27 7.29 5.05 7.88
N MET A 28 7.40 4.27 6.80
CA MET A 28 8.07 4.70 5.56
C MET A 28 7.36 5.88 4.90
N ALA A 29 6.03 5.91 4.94
CA ALA A 29 5.19 7.00 4.43
C ALA A 29 5.20 8.26 5.31
N ASN A 30 6.01 8.30 6.38
CA ASN A 30 6.15 9.42 7.32
C ASN A 30 4.90 9.72 8.17
N SER A 31 3.96 8.81 8.29
CA SER A 31 2.69 9.01 9.01
C SER A 31 2.79 8.92 10.53
N TRP A 32 3.90 8.43 11.05
CA TRP A 32 4.18 8.27 12.47
C TRP A 32 4.41 9.58 13.23
N GLN A 33 4.56 10.70 12.54
CA GLN A 33 4.84 11.98 13.17
C GLN A 33 3.58 12.52 13.88
N PRO A 34 3.67 13.05 15.11
CA PRO A 34 2.52 13.42 15.94
C PRO A 34 1.54 14.42 15.29
N HIS A 35 2.04 15.28 14.40
CA HIS A 35 1.23 16.30 13.71
C HIS A 35 0.70 15.85 12.34
N ALA A 36 0.93 14.59 12.00
CA ALA A 36 0.63 14.02 10.70
C ALA A 36 -0.41 12.93 10.75
N LYS A 37 -1.37 13.05 11.63
CA LYS A 37 -2.42 12.03 11.72
C LYS A 37 -3.13 11.91 10.37
N PRO A 38 -3.09 10.72 9.75
CA PRO A 38 -3.80 10.48 8.51
C PRO A 38 -5.30 10.76 8.66
N GLY A 39 -5.89 11.33 7.63
CA GLY A 39 -7.31 11.69 7.62
C GLY A 39 -7.86 11.87 6.21
N PRO A 40 -9.19 12.01 6.07
CA PRO A 40 -9.78 12.28 4.77
C PRO A 40 -9.29 13.64 4.21
N PRO A 41 -9.29 13.82 2.86
CA PRO A 41 -9.85 12.90 1.87
C PRO A 41 -8.88 11.85 1.32
N CYS A 42 -7.57 11.91 1.60
CA CYS A 42 -6.58 11.10 0.90
C CYS A 42 -6.03 9.91 1.74
N GLN A 43 -6.50 9.68 2.95
CA GLN A 43 -6.02 8.58 3.78
C GLN A 43 -6.13 7.21 3.11
N TRP A 44 -7.21 6.96 2.37
CA TRP A 44 -7.43 5.71 1.65
C TRP A 44 -6.30 5.35 0.69
N LEU A 45 -5.69 6.38 0.06
CA LEU A 45 -4.60 6.17 -0.88
C LEU A 45 -3.33 5.72 -0.16
N GLU A 46 -3.03 6.33 0.98
CA GLU A 46 -1.94 5.87 1.85
C GLU A 46 -2.18 4.43 2.32
N GLU A 47 -3.40 4.12 2.81
CA GLU A 47 -3.77 2.76 3.21
C GLU A 47 -3.59 1.76 2.06
N ALA A 48 -4.02 2.11 0.84
CA ALA A 48 -3.85 1.25 -0.32
C ALA A 48 -2.37 1.03 -0.68
N MET A 49 -1.54 2.06 -0.50
CA MET A 49 -0.10 1.98 -0.78
C MET A 49 0.66 1.13 0.23
N VAL A 50 0.37 1.31 1.53
CA VAL A 50 1.04 0.52 2.59
C VAL A 50 0.56 -0.93 2.56
N GLU A 51 -0.68 -1.16 2.19
CA GLU A 51 -1.23 -2.49 1.96
C GLU A 51 -0.51 -3.20 0.80
N ALA A 52 -0.36 -2.53 -0.33
CA ALA A 52 0.42 -3.04 -1.46
C ALA A 52 1.90 -3.29 -1.09
N PHE A 53 2.49 -2.41 -0.30
CA PHE A 53 3.85 -2.57 0.22
C PHE A 53 3.99 -3.83 1.08
N SER A 54 3.04 -4.06 2.00
CA SER A 54 2.99 -5.27 2.82
C SER A 54 2.86 -6.53 1.98
N LEU A 55 1.94 -6.55 1.01
CA LEU A 55 1.74 -7.70 0.12
C LEU A 55 2.97 -7.98 -0.75
N ARG A 56 3.66 -6.93 -1.22
CA ARG A 56 4.96 -7.09 -1.92
C ARG A 56 6.01 -7.67 -0.99
N GLY A 57 6.09 -7.18 0.25
CA GLY A 57 7.00 -7.69 1.28
C GLY A 57 6.80 -9.18 1.56
N LEU A 58 5.54 -9.62 1.70
CA LEU A 58 5.22 -11.04 1.85
C LEU A 58 5.70 -11.90 0.67
N GLY A 59 5.55 -11.41 -0.56
CA GLY A 59 6.04 -12.12 -1.74
C GLY A 59 7.56 -12.31 -1.69
N ARG A 60 8.30 -11.24 -1.39
CA ARG A 60 9.76 -11.28 -1.25
C ARG A 60 10.22 -12.16 -0.09
N LEU A 61 9.53 -12.09 1.04
CA LEU A 61 9.82 -12.93 2.20
C LEU A 61 9.61 -14.42 1.86
N ALA A 62 8.51 -14.77 1.19
CA ALA A 62 8.23 -16.15 0.78
C ALA A 62 9.31 -16.70 -0.16
N GLU A 63 9.75 -15.91 -1.15
CA GLU A 63 10.84 -16.28 -2.07
C GLU A 63 12.16 -16.47 -1.32
N SER A 64 12.53 -15.50 -0.48
CA SER A 64 13.76 -15.57 0.32
C SER A 64 13.78 -16.77 1.26
N TRP A 65 12.65 -17.04 1.91
CA TRP A 65 12.54 -18.19 2.83
C TRP A 65 12.66 -19.53 2.12
N LYS A 66 12.14 -19.66 0.91
CA LYS A 66 12.31 -20.89 0.11
C LYS A 66 13.76 -21.12 -0.31
N GLN A 67 14.49 -20.06 -0.60
CA GLN A 67 15.88 -20.14 -1.05
C GLN A 67 16.85 -20.30 0.11
N ASN A 68 16.65 -19.55 1.20
CA ASN A 68 17.52 -19.46 2.35
C ASN A 68 16.70 -19.43 3.64
N PRO A 69 16.11 -20.55 4.08
CA PRO A 69 15.33 -20.59 5.31
C PRO A 69 16.26 -20.30 6.50
N PRO A 70 15.82 -19.48 7.48
CA PRO A 70 16.64 -19.15 8.65
C PRO A 70 16.93 -20.35 9.54
N PHE A 71 16.13 -21.42 9.43
CA PHE A 71 16.31 -22.68 10.14
C PHE A 71 16.38 -23.84 9.14
N ALA A 72 17.33 -24.75 9.35
CA ALA A 72 17.49 -25.92 8.50
C ALA A 72 16.21 -26.77 8.47
N GLY A 73 15.69 -27.05 7.28
CA GLY A 73 14.50 -27.88 7.07
C GLY A 73 13.16 -27.15 7.12
N ASP A 74 13.13 -25.83 7.35
CA ASP A 74 11.89 -25.05 7.47
C ASP A 74 11.45 -24.39 6.15
N ASN A 75 11.61 -25.08 5.03
CA ASN A 75 11.19 -24.56 3.71
C ASN A 75 9.66 -24.46 3.57
N ALA A 76 8.91 -25.23 4.36
CA ALA A 76 7.45 -25.25 4.29
C ALA A 76 6.82 -23.91 4.65
N PHE A 77 7.45 -23.14 5.54
CA PHE A 77 6.93 -21.84 5.95
C PHE A 77 6.90 -20.81 4.81
N GLY A 78 7.87 -20.83 3.90
CA GLY A 78 7.85 -20.01 2.68
C GLY A 78 6.60 -20.27 1.82
N ASN A 79 6.11 -21.51 1.78
CA ASN A 79 4.86 -21.84 1.09
C ASN A 79 3.64 -21.30 1.85
N ALA A 80 3.63 -21.36 3.18
CA ALA A 80 2.55 -20.80 4.00
C ALA A 80 2.43 -19.29 3.82
N ILE A 81 3.55 -18.55 3.82
CA ILE A 81 3.57 -17.10 3.53
C ILE A 81 3.03 -16.82 2.13
N ALA A 82 3.50 -17.56 1.11
CA ALA A 82 3.04 -17.40 -0.27
C ALA A 82 1.54 -17.63 -0.40
N GLN A 83 1.01 -18.68 0.22
CA GLN A 83 -0.42 -19.00 0.21
C GLN A 83 -1.26 -17.93 0.92
N TYR A 84 -0.78 -17.44 2.08
CA TYR A 84 -1.44 -16.36 2.81
C TYR A 84 -1.56 -15.09 1.95
N ARG A 85 -0.45 -14.66 1.32
CA ARG A 85 -0.45 -13.55 0.37
C ARG A 85 -1.42 -13.79 -0.79
N GLN A 86 -1.38 -14.96 -1.41
CA GLN A 86 -2.23 -15.29 -2.55
C GLN A 86 -3.72 -15.19 -2.22
N ASN A 87 -4.12 -15.64 -1.03
CA ASN A 87 -5.50 -15.56 -0.56
C ASN A 87 -5.95 -14.09 -0.42
N ILE A 88 -5.11 -13.21 0.15
CA ILE A 88 -5.43 -11.78 0.28
C ILE A 88 -5.55 -11.14 -1.09
N VAL A 89 -4.56 -11.33 -1.97
CA VAL A 89 -4.56 -10.76 -3.33
C VAL A 89 -5.79 -11.20 -4.10
N LYS A 90 -6.16 -12.49 -4.01
CA LYS A 90 -7.38 -13.02 -4.64
C LYS A 90 -8.64 -12.32 -4.15
N ASN A 91 -8.77 -12.13 -2.83
CA ASN A 91 -9.93 -11.46 -2.24
C ASN A 91 -10.01 -10.00 -2.67
N TYR A 92 -8.89 -9.28 -2.68
CA TYR A 92 -8.85 -7.87 -3.07
C TYR A 92 -9.06 -7.68 -4.57
N THR A 93 -8.58 -8.61 -5.41
CA THR A 93 -8.90 -8.62 -6.83
C THR A 93 -10.41 -8.79 -7.07
N ALA A 94 -11.05 -9.70 -6.33
CA ALA A 94 -12.50 -9.88 -6.40
C ALA A 94 -13.27 -8.60 -5.99
N LEU A 95 -12.80 -7.88 -4.96
CA LEU A 95 -13.36 -6.57 -4.58
C LEU A 95 -13.18 -5.54 -5.70
N ALA A 96 -12.00 -5.47 -6.30
CA ALA A 96 -11.71 -4.55 -7.40
C ALA A 96 -12.62 -4.81 -8.61
N ASP A 97 -12.84 -6.08 -8.96
CA ASP A 97 -13.75 -6.49 -10.03
C ASP A 97 -15.20 -6.14 -9.69
N GLN A 98 -15.65 -6.45 -8.48
CA GLN A 98 -17.01 -6.18 -8.01
C GLN A 98 -17.33 -4.69 -8.01
N GLN A 99 -16.37 -3.85 -7.61
CA GLN A 99 -16.52 -2.40 -7.57
C GLN A 99 -16.36 -1.75 -8.95
N GLY A 100 -15.88 -2.48 -9.95
CA GLY A 100 -15.67 -1.96 -11.32
C GLY A 100 -14.33 -1.25 -11.52
N LEU A 101 -13.42 -1.28 -10.53
CA LEU A 101 -12.09 -0.66 -10.62
C LEU A 101 -11.30 -1.21 -11.81
N THR A 102 -11.30 -2.53 -12.02
CA THR A 102 -10.57 -3.19 -13.11
C THR A 102 -11.08 -2.85 -14.50
N LYS A 103 -12.35 -2.40 -14.61
CA LYS A 103 -12.96 -2.01 -15.89
C LYS A 103 -12.64 -0.56 -16.26
N ASN A 104 -12.78 0.34 -15.30
CA ASN A 104 -12.52 1.77 -15.51
C ASN A 104 -12.25 2.45 -14.16
N ALA A 105 -10.98 2.61 -13.83
CA ALA A 105 -10.55 3.16 -12.56
C ALA A 105 -10.94 4.64 -12.38
N ALA A 106 -10.95 5.43 -13.42
CA ALA A 106 -11.37 6.83 -13.36
C ALA A 106 -12.88 6.96 -13.06
N ALA A 107 -13.71 6.15 -13.71
CA ALA A 107 -15.14 6.09 -13.41
C ALA A 107 -15.41 5.54 -12.01
N TRP A 108 -14.66 4.51 -11.59
CA TRP A 108 -14.72 3.97 -10.24
C TRP A 108 -14.41 5.05 -9.20
N PHE A 109 -13.32 5.79 -9.36
CA PHE A 109 -12.92 6.84 -8.43
C PHE A 109 -13.97 7.95 -8.34
N SER A 110 -14.44 8.46 -9.50
CA SER A 110 -15.43 9.53 -9.51
C SER A 110 -16.79 9.11 -8.97
N GLY A 111 -17.20 7.86 -9.22
CA GLY A 111 -18.49 7.30 -8.79
C GLY A 111 -18.57 6.94 -7.32
N HIS A 112 -17.45 6.58 -6.70
CA HIS A 112 -17.39 6.12 -5.31
C HIS A 112 -16.61 7.06 -4.38
N ARG A 113 -16.42 8.30 -4.77
CA ARG A 113 -15.55 9.22 -4.06
C ARG A 113 -15.90 9.34 -2.57
N ARG A 114 -17.18 9.42 -2.23
CA ARG A 114 -17.64 9.57 -0.83
C ARG A 114 -17.31 8.35 0.04
N GLU A 115 -17.44 7.15 -0.53
CA GLU A 115 -17.14 5.88 0.14
C GLU A 115 -15.64 5.65 0.24
N ILE A 116 -14.89 6.03 -0.78
CA ILE A 116 -13.42 5.93 -0.83
C ILE A 116 -12.79 6.80 0.25
N GLU A 117 -13.30 8.01 0.44
CA GLU A 117 -12.76 8.99 1.41
C GLU A 117 -13.09 8.66 2.88
N ILE A 118 -13.78 7.55 3.18
CA ILE A 118 -14.01 7.09 4.56
C ILE A 118 -12.66 6.66 5.18
N PRO A 119 -12.33 7.13 6.41
CA PRO A 119 -11.06 6.81 7.05
C PRO A 119 -10.80 5.32 7.27
N GLY A 120 -9.54 4.93 7.23
CA GLY A 120 -9.04 3.59 7.52
C GLY A 120 -8.92 2.70 6.29
N LEU A 121 -8.47 1.46 6.52
CA LEU A 121 -8.35 0.43 5.48
C LEU A 121 -9.73 -0.14 5.15
N ASN A 122 -10.45 0.55 4.29
CA ASN A 122 -11.76 0.12 3.80
C ASN A 122 -11.64 -0.76 2.54
N SER A 123 -12.78 -1.31 2.10
CA SER A 123 -12.81 -2.20 0.91
C SER A 123 -12.37 -1.52 -0.39
N PHE A 124 -12.45 -0.20 -0.49
CA PHE A 124 -11.99 0.56 -1.65
C PHE A 124 -10.46 0.70 -1.65
N ALA A 125 -9.85 0.97 -0.50
CA ALA A 125 -8.40 0.98 -0.34
C ALA A 125 -7.81 -0.42 -0.62
N GLN A 126 -8.45 -1.49 -0.11
CA GLN A 126 -8.08 -2.87 -0.41
C GLN A 126 -8.16 -3.18 -1.91
N ALA A 127 -9.23 -2.78 -2.59
CA ALA A 127 -9.36 -2.92 -4.03
C ALA A 127 -8.27 -2.16 -4.81
N ALA A 128 -7.97 -0.93 -4.43
CA ALA A 128 -6.95 -0.11 -5.07
C ALA A 128 -5.53 -0.67 -4.87
N SER A 129 -5.27 -1.32 -3.73
CA SER A 129 -3.95 -1.88 -3.41
C SER A 129 -3.45 -2.91 -4.42
N VAL A 130 -4.36 -3.62 -5.10
CA VAL A 130 -3.99 -4.62 -6.12
C VAL A 130 -3.35 -3.97 -7.35
N SER A 131 -3.90 -2.83 -7.79
CA SER A 131 -3.33 -2.07 -8.91
C SER A 131 -1.96 -1.48 -8.55
N ILE A 132 -1.81 -1.00 -7.32
CA ILE A 132 -0.53 -0.49 -6.80
C ILE A 132 0.49 -1.61 -6.66
N LEU A 133 0.08 -2.78 -6.17
CA LEU A 133 0.94 -3.96 -6.08
C LEU A 133 1.46 -4.37 -7.45
N ALA A 134 0.58 -4.41 -8.45
CA ALA A 134 0.97 -4.73 -9.82
C ALA A 134 2.03 -3.73 -10.36
N GLU A 135 1.89 -2.45 -10.05
CA GLU A 135 2.86 -1.43 -10.43
C GLU A 135 4.18 -1.57 -9.66
N TYR A 136 4.16 -1.87 -8.36
CA TYR A 136 5.35 -2.17 -7.57
C TYR A 136 6.12 -3.40 -8.08
N GLU A 137 5.42 -4.38 -8.63
CA GLU A 137 6.04 -5.58 -9.20
C GLU A 137 6.57 -5.32 -10.61
N ARG A 138 5.87 -4.52 -11.41
CA ARG A 138 6.27 -4.14 -12.77
C ARG A 138 7.48 -3.20 -12.78
N VAL A 139 7.49 -2.21 -11.88
CA VAL A 139 8.56 -1.20 -11.76
C VAL A 139 9.03 -1.14 -10.31
N PRO A 140 9.99 -1.98 -9.91
CA PRO A 140 10.42 -2.10 -8.51
C PRO A 140 10.87 -0.80 -7.84
N SER A 141 11.41 0.14 -8.60
CA SER A 141 11.81 1.47 -8.08
C SER A 141 10.63 2.35 -7.68
N CYS A 142 9.40 2.05 -8.13
CA CYS A 142 8.21 2.78 -7.71
C CYS A 142 7.98 2.75 -6.19
N VAL A 143 8.52 1.75 -5.49
CA VAL A 143 8.41 1.66 -4.03
C VAL A 143 9.13 2.82 -3.31
N GLU A 144 10.12 3.44 -3.94
CA GLU A 144 10.85 4.58 -3.41
C GLU A 144 9.94 5.79 -3.18
N ALA A 145 8.91 5.94 -4.01
CA ALA A 145 7.92 7.01 -3.87
C ALA A 145 7.13 6.94 -2.55
N LEU A 146 7.04 5.77 -1.91
CA LEU A 146 6.44 5.65 -0.57
C LEU A 146 7.22 6.46 0.47
N GLY A 147 8.56 6.48 0.39
CA GLY A 147 9.41 7.27 1.27
C GLY A 147 9.28 8.79 1.07
N ALA A 148 8.74 9.23 -0.06
CA ALA A 148 8.46 10.62 -0.37
C ALA A 148 7.06 11.08 0.08
N LEU A 149 6.18 10.15 0.45
CA LEU A 149 4.81 10.44 0.85
C LEU A 149 4.78 11.21 2.18
N ASN A 150 3.79 12.08 2.34
CA ASN A 150 3.49 12.79 3.60
C ASN A 150 4.66 13.59 4.22
N ARG A 151 5.56 14.11 3.41
CA ARG A 151 6.69 14.93 3.89
C ARG A 151 6.36 16.42 4.03
N TRP A 152 5.19 16.85 3.63
CA TRP A 152 4.71 18.23 3.63
C TRP A 152 3.63 18.47 4.68
N PRO A 153 3.39 19.72 5.10
CA PRO A 153 2.21 20.07 5.87
C PRO A 153 0.91 19.78 5.10
N GLY A 154 -0.13 19.33 5.81
CA GLY A 154 -1.43 19.00 5.20
C GLY A 154 -1.59 17.52 4.82
N ARG A 155 -0.57 16.89 4.31
CA ARG A 155 -0.54 15.44 4.07
C ARG A 155 -1.84 14.88 3.48
N THR A 156 -2.38 13.79 4.06
CA THR A 156 -3.63 13.19 3.60
C THR A 156 -4.86 14.10 3.73
N GLY A 157 -4.80 15.14 4.56
CA GLY A 157 -5.89 16.08 4.83
C GLY A 157 -6.10 17.18 3.76
N VAL A 158 -5.45 17.08 2.61
CA VAL A 158 -5.58 18.02 1.49
C VAL A 158 -6.38 17.41 0.33
N PRO A 159 -6.94 18.23 -0.60
CA PRO A 159 -7.55 17.70 -1.81
C PRO A 159 -6.59 16.82 -2.61
N ILE A 160 -7.15 15.82 -3.31
CA ILE A 160 -6.33 14.79 -3.96
C ILE A 160 -5.36 15.35 -5.02
N ASN A 161 -5.74 16.39 -5.74
CA ASN A 161 -4.84 17.04 -6.71
C ASN A 161 -3.63 17.65 -6.01
N ASP A 162 -3.87 18.36 -4.89
CA ASP A 162 -2.79 18.94 -4.07
C ASP A 162 -1.92 17.85 -3.45
N TYR A 163 -2.53 16.73 -3.04
CA TYR A 163 -1.83 15.58 -2.50
C TYR A 163 -0.82 14.99 -3.51
N PHE A 164 -1.25 14.75 -4.73
CA PHE A 164 -0.38 14.25 -5.80
C PHE A 164 0.71 15.25 -6.16
N HIS A 165 0.36 16.54 -6.29
CA HIS A 165 1.32 17.58 -6.62
C HIS A 165 2.44 17.69 -5.56
N GLN A 166 2.08 17.69 -4.28
CA GLN A 166 3.01 17.72 -3.17
C GLN A 166 3.89 16.45 -3.13
N TRP A 167 3.28 15.30 -3.42
CA TRP A 167 4.01 14.04 -3.46
C TRP A 167 5.04 13.99 -4.59
N GLU A 168 4.69 14.44 -5.79
CA GLU A 168 5.66 14.55 -6.89
C GLU A 168 6.80 15.52 -6.57
N ALA A 169 6.49 16.65 -5.96
CA ALA A 169 7.51 17.61 -5.51
C ALA A 169 8.49 16.95 -4.51
N SER A 170 7.97 16.18 -3.54
CA SER A 170 8.79 15.44 -2.60
C SER A 170 9.62 14.34 -3.26
N CYS A 171 9.08 13.64 -4.28
CA CYS A 171 9.87 12.71 -5.07
C CYS A 171 11.07 13.40 -5.73
N ALA A 172 10.84 14.59 -6.32
CA ALA A 172 11.91 15.36 -6.95
C ALA A 172 13.00 15.80 -5.94
N GLU A 173 12.60 16.28 -4.76
CA GLU A 173 13.52 16.66 -3.68
C GLU A 173 14.39 15.49 -3.20
N LEU A 174 13.82 14.29 -3.13
CA LEU A 174 14.51 13.09 -2.68
C LEU A 174 15.21 12.33 -3.79
N GLN A 175 15.14 12.80 -5.03
CA GLN A 175 15.62 12.08 -6.21
C GLN A 175 15.00 10.67 -6.35
N ALA A 176 13.79 10.49 -5.81
CA ALA A 176 12.98 9.27 -5.96
C ALA A 176 12.18 9.30 -7.26
N SER A 177 11.84 8.12 -7.79
CA SER A 177 11.06 8.02 -9.03
C SER A 177 9.63 8.56 -8.84
N PRO A 178 9.16 9.53 -9.66
CA PRO A 178 7.76 9.99 -9.65
C PRO A 178 6.82 9.05 -10.45
N ALA A 179 7.28 7.88 -10.84
CA ALA A 179 6.50 6.98 -11.71
C ALA A 179 5.20 6.54 -11.06
N LEU A 180 5.21 6.26 -9.74
CA LEU A 180 4.01 5.83 -9.04
C LEU A 180 2.93 6.92 -8.93
N PRO A 181 3.21 8.13 -8.42
CA PRO A 181 2.20 9.19 -8.42
C PRO A 181 1.63 9.47 -9.81
N LYS A 182 2.47 9.54 -10.86
CA LYS A 182 2.01 9.72 -12.23
C LYS A 182 1.14 8.59 -12.75
N TYR A 183 1.50 7.35 -12.45
CA TYR A 183 0.67 6.19 -12.78
C TYR A 183 -0.70 6.28 -12.13
N LEU A 184 -0.77 6.60 -10.84
CA LEU A 184 -2.02 6.69 -10.10
C LEU A 184 -2.89 7.86 -10.55
N GLN A 185 -2.31 9.03 -10.83
CA GLN A 185 -3.04 10.16 -11.41
C GLN A 185 -3.69 9.76 -12.74
N GLY A 186 -2.92 9.16 -13.65
CA GLY A 186 -3.45 8.69 -14.94
C GLY A 186 -4.52 7.63 -14.79
N MET A 187 -4.33 6.66 -13.88
CA MET A 187 -5.29 5.60 -13.58
C MET A 187 -6.62 6.15 -13.04
N LEU A 188 -6.56 7.13 -12.15
CA LEU A 188 -7.73 7.72 -11.49
C LEU A 188 -8.37 8.86 -12.30
N GLY A 189 -7.79 9.26 -13.42
CA GLY A 189 -8.28 10.38 -14.24
C GLY A 189 -8.15 11.73 -13.53
N ILE A 190 -7.12 11.90 -12.71
CA ILE A 190 -6.83 13.14 -11.98
C ILE A 190 -5.89 13.98 -12.85
N ALA A 191 -6.31 15.20 -13.17
CA ALA A 191 -5.56 16.16 -13.99
C ALA A 191 -4.73 17.10 -13.12
#